data_3d7d86c9b8d36505dbe836a1937d09ac
#
_entry.id   3d7d86c9b8d36505dbe836a1937d09ac
#
_cell.length_a   1.000
_cell.length_b   1.000
_cell.length_c   1.000
_cell.angle_alpha   90.00
_cell.angle_beta   90.00
_cell.angle_gamma   90.00
#
_symmetry.space_group_name_H-M   'P 1'
#
loop_
_entity.id
_entity.type
_entity.pdbx_description
1 polymer ?
#
loop_
_entity_poly.entity_id
_entity_poly.type
_entity_poly.pdbx_seq_one_letter_code
_entity_poly.pdbx_strand_id
1 'polypeptide(L)'
;MDFKQNLCAALSNACGMTAEQIGDMLETPPNPAMGDFALPCFKLAKTFRKAPPAIAAELARNLGEIEGFSRIETAGGYLNFFTDKSAFARTVIQRVLSEGDGYGASTEGSGKNICLDYSSINIAKPFGIHHITTFSEIRSGVSLTIWATRPSASITSVIGERSSEK
;
A
#
# COMPACT_ATOMS: atom_id res chain seq x y z
N MET A 1 -3.12 -12.34 -6.11
CA MET A 1 -4.54 -11.91 -5.93
C MET A 1 -4.50 -10.49 -5.38
N ASP A 2 -5.17 -9.55 -6.00
CA ASP A 2 -5.31 -8.18 -5.47
C ASP A 2 -6.71 -8.03 -4.86
N PHE A 3 -6.77 -8.01 -3.54
CA PHE A 3 -8.03 -7.93 -2.78
C PHE A 3 -8.83 -6.67 -3.12
N LYS A 4 -8.15 -5.53 -3.33
CA LYS A 4 -8.80 -4.28 -3.71
C LYS A 4 -9.43 -4.39 -5.09
N GLN A 5 -8.74 -4.97 -6.06
CA GLN A 5 -9.26 -5.15 -7.41
C GLN A 5 -10.46 -6.10 -7.44
N ASN A 6 -10.40 -7.21 -6.69
CA ASN A 6 -11.53 -8.15 -6.57
C ASN A 6 -12.76 -7.45 -5.96
N LEU A 7 -12.54 -6.66 -4.91
CA LEU A 7 -13.63 -5.89 -4.29
C LEU A 7 -14.22 -4.87 -5.25
N CYS A 8 -13.36 -4.12 -5.97
CA CYS A 8 -13.82 -3.16 -6.98
C CYS A 8 -14.63 -3.84 -8.10
N ALA A 9 -14.19 -5.01 -8.57
CA ALA A 9 -14.91 -5.76 -9.60
C ALA A 9 -16.29 -6.24 -9.11
N ALA A 10 -16.36 -6.81 -7.90
CA ALA A 10 -17.61 -7.24 -7.30
C ALA A 10 -18.60 -6.07 -7.11
N LEU A 11 -18.11 -4.94 -6.59
CA LEU A 11 -18.91 -3.74 -6.41
C LEU A 11 -19.33 -3.10 -7.73
N SER A 12 -18.47 -3.13 -8.75
CA SER A 12 -18.77 -2.64 -10.11
C SER A 12 -20.00 -3.33 -10.68
N ASN A 13 -20.04 -4.65 -10.57
CA ASN A 13 -21.18 -5.46 -11.01
C ASN A 13 -22.47 -5.14 -10.22
N ALA A 14 -22.35 -4.90 -8.91
CA ALA A 14 -23.51 -4.61 -8.06
C ALA A 14 -24.04 -3.17 -8.18
N CYS A 15 -23.15 -2.20 -8.44
CA CYS A 15 -23.49 -0.77 -8.49
C CYS A 15 -23.71 -0.27 -9.91
N GLY A 16 -23.28 -1.00 -10.95
CA GLY A 16 -23.30 -0.52 -12.34
C GLY A 16 -22.33 0.63 -12.63
N MET A 17 -21.29 0.78 -11.80
CA MET A 17 -20.24 1.80 -11.91
C MET A 17 -18.93 1.17 -12.38
N THR A 18 -17.99 1.98 -12.84
CA THR A 18 -16.67 1.47 -13.21
C THR A 18 -15.83 1.11 -11.97
N ALA A 19 -14.93 0.13 -12.10
CA ALA A 19 -14.06 -0.29 -11.01
C ALA A 19 -13.14 0.84 -10.52
N GLU A 20 -12.74 1.75 -11.40
CA GLU A 20 -11.95 2.94 -11.05
C GLU A 20 -12.73 3.90 -10.15
N GLN A 21 -13.98 4.22 -10.52
CA GLN A 21 -14.85 5.10 -9.71
C GLN A 21 -15.09 4.52 -8.31
N ILE A 22 -15.24 3.20 -8.21
CA ILE A 22 -15.38 2.52 -6.93
C ILE A 22 -14.08 2.55 -6.15
N GLY A 23 -12.95 2.32 -6.83
CA GLY A 23 -11.62 2.36 -6.21
C GLY A 23 -11.29 3.72 -5.57
N ASP A 24 -11.76 4.82 -6.17
CA ASP A 24 -11.62 6.19 -5.66
C ASP A 24 -12.58 6.48 -4.48
N MET A 25 -13.69 5.76 -4.42
CA MET A 25 -14.63 5.90 -3.32
C MET A 25 -14.30 5.04 -2.11
N LEU A 26 -13.57 3.93 -2.30
CA LEU A 26 -13.17 3.05 -1.21
C LEU A 26 -12.20 3.75 -0.26
N GLU A 27 -12.51 3.69 1.02
CA GLU A 27 -11.73 4.27 2.10
C GLU A 27 -11.21 3.17 3.03
N THR A 28 -10.09 3.42 3.69
CA THR A 28 -9.60 2.56 4.77
C THR A 28 -10.07 3.14 6.08
N PRO A 29 -10.88 2.43 6.87
CA PRO A 29 -11.34 2.92 8.16
C PRO A 29 -10.17 3.18 9.11
N PRO A 30 -10.21 4.26 9.92
CA PRO A 30 -9.17 4.56 10.90
C PRO A 30 -9.12 3.52 12.04
N ASN A 31 -10.25 2.85 12.30
CA ASN A 31 -10.34 1.80 13.31
C ASN A 31 -10.44 0.43 12.64
N PRO A 32 -9.46 -0.49 12.87
CA PRO A 32 -9.47 -1.84 12.32
C PRO A 32 -10.70 -2.68 12.70
N ALA A 33 -11.40 -2.33 13.80
CA ALA A 33 -12.65 -2.98 14.17
C ALA A 33 -13.81 -2.68 13.19
N MET A 34 -13.67 -1.65 12.36
CA MET A 34 -14.65 -1.28 11.34
C MET A 34 -14.37 -1.91 9.96
N GLY A 35 -13.37 -2.77 9.86
CA GLY A 35 -13.00 -3.45 8.62
C GLY A 35 -11.71 -2.92 7.99
N ASP A 36 -11.30 -3.56 6.91
CA ASP A 36 -10.10 -3.21 6.15
C ASP A 36 -10.42 -2.22 5.02
N PHE A 37 -11.64 -2.30 4.48
CA PHE A 37 -12.16 -1.38 3.47
C PHE A 37 -13.58 -0.93 3.84
N ALA A 38 -13.92 0.30 3.50
CA ALA A 38 -15.25 0.86 3.67
C ALA A 38 -15.71 1.58 2.40
N LEU A 39 -16.96 1.35 2.01
CA LEU A 39 -17.63 2.07 0.94
C LEU A 39 -18.62 3.06 1.55
N PRO A 40 -18.41 4.38 1.43
CA PRO A 40 -19.35 5.39 1.90
C PRO A 40 -20.56 5.49 0.98
N CYS A 41 -21.68 4.86 1.35
CA CYS A 41 -22.90 4.81 0.55
C CYS A 41 -23.61 6.17 0.40
N PHE A 42 -23.23 7.18 1.20
CA PHE A 42 -23.73 8.54 1.02
C PHE A 42 -23.24 9.18 -0.28
N LYS A 43 -22.07 8.78 -0.81
CA LYS A 43 -21.61 9.20 -2.14
C LYS A 43 -22.52 8.64 -3.25
N LEU A 44 -23.17 7.50 -3.00
CA LEU A 44 -24.08 6.82 -3.92
C LEU A 44 -25.54 7.28 -3.80
N ALA A 45 -25.89 8.02 -2.74
CA ALA A 45 -27.26 8.43 -2.44
C ALA A 45 -27.93 9.22 -3.57
N LYS A 46 -27.16 10.05 -4.28
CA LYS A 46 -27.66 10.84 -5.43
C LYS A 46 -27.96 9.96 -6.64
N THR A 47 -27.11 8.97 -6.89
CA THR A 47 -27.23 8.05 -8.03
C THR A 47 -28.38 7.08 -7.84
N PHE A 48 -28.47 6.48 -6.65
CA PHE A 48 -29.51 5.49 -6.34
C PHE A 48 -30.82 6.09 -5.85
N ARG A 49 -30.84 7.41 -5.52
CA ARG A 49 -32.01 8.12 -4.97
C ARG A 49 -32.61 7.43 -3.75
N LYS A 50 -31.78 6.86 -2.91
CA LYS A 50 -32.13 6.11 -1.70
C LYS A 50 -31.33 6.63 -0.50
N ALA A 51 -31.81 6.34 0.70
CA ALA A 51 -31.07 6.63 1.93
C ALA A 51 -29.80 5.79 2.02
N PRO A 52 -28.65 6.35 2.46
CA PRO A 52 -27.39 5.62 2.53
C PRO A 52 -27.43 4.27 3.28
N PRO A 53 -28.12 4.14 4.44
CA PRO A 53 -28.25 2.84 5.10
C PRO A 53 -29.04 1.80 4.27
N ALA A 54 -30.03 2.26 3.49
CA ALA A 54 -30.80 1.36 2.62
C ALA A 54 -29.96 0.86 1.45
N ILE A 55 -29.12 1.73 0.87
CA ILE A 55 -28.16 1.37 -0.17
C ILE A 55 -27.15 0.34 0.37
N ALA A 56 -26.58 0.59 1.55
CA ALA A 56 -25.64 -0.33 2.18
C ALA A 56 -26.26 -1.71 2.41
N ALA A 57 -27.48 -1.78 2.92
CA ALA A 57 -28.19 -3.04 3.15
C ALA A 57 -28.56 -3.78 1.85
N GLU A 58 -28.90 -3.05 0.79
CA GLU A 58 -29.21 -3.62 -0.53
C GLU A 58 -27.94 -4.19 -1.17
N LEU A 59 -26.84 -3.44 -1.16
CA LEU A 59 -25.55 -3.89 -1.68
C LEU A 59 -25.02 -5.09 -0.90
N ALA A 60 -25.11 -5.09 0.43
CA ALA A 60 -24.68 -6.23 1.24
C ALA A 60 -25.42 -7.52 0.89
N ARG A 61 -26.71 -7.43 0.54
CA ARG A 61 -27.49 -8.60 0.11
C ARG A 61 -27.14 -9.07 -1.31
N ASN A 62 -26.88 -8.12 -2.20
CA ASN A 62 -26.62 -8.43 -3.62
C ASN A 62 -25.20 -8.93 -3.86
N LEU A 63 -24.23 -8.52 -3.04
CA LEU A 63 -22.82 -8.89 -3.21
C LEU A 63 -22.53 -10.36 -2.88
N GLY A 64 -23.31 -10.97 -1.96
CA GLY A 64 -23.06 -12.34 -1.51
C GLY A 64 -21.65 -12.52 -0.92
N GLU A 65 -21.05 -13.68 -1.16
CA GLU A 65 -19.67 -13.97 -0.76
C GLU A 65 -18.68 -13.42 -1.78
N ILE A 66 -17.70 -12.65 -1.32
CA ILE A 66 -16.62 -12.11 -2.14
C ILE A 66 -15.34 -12.88 -1.82
N GLU A 67 -14.67 -13.39 -2.84
CA GLU A 67 -13.41 -14.12 -2.67
C GLU A 67 -12.34 -13.26 -1.97
N GLY A 68 -11.80 -13.79 -0.88
CA GLY A 68 -10.78 -13.10 -0.06
C GLY A 68 -11.35 -12.24 1.07
N PHE A 69 -12.68 -12.19 1.23
CA PHE A 69 -13.34 -11.48 2.32
C PHE A 69 -14.11 -12.44 3.22
N SER A 70 -13.97 -12.26 4.54
CA SER A 70 -14.59 -13.12 5.53
C SER A 70 -16.01 -12.69 5.88
N ARG A 71 -16.30 -11.38 5.79
CA ARG A 71 -17.62 -10.83 6.11
C ARG A 71 -17.79 -9.42 5.56
N ILE A 72 -19.06 -9.04 5.42
CA ILE A 72 -19.51 -7.70 5.02
C ILE A 72 -20.46 -7.20 6.09
N GLU A 73 -20.24 -5.99 6.59
CA GLU A 73 -21.08 -5.37 7.63
C GLU A 73 -21.55 -3.99 7.21
N THR A 74 -22.76 -3.64 7.58
CA THR A 74 -23.31 -2.29 7.37
C THR A 74 -23.29 -1.49 8.65
N ALA A 75 -22.75 -0.28 8.63
CA ALA A 75 -22.70 0.62 9.77
C ALA A 75 -22.96 2.07 9.35
N GLY A 76 -24.07 2.65 9.83
CA GLY A 76 -24.35 4.09 9.68
C GLY A 76 -24.30 4.65 8.25
N GLY A 77 -24.57 3.81 7.23
CA GLY A 77 -24.49 4.21 5.82
C GLY A 77 -23.13 3.93 5.18
N TYR A 78 -22.25 3.21 5.87
CA TYR A 78 -21.06 2.59 5.33
C TYR A 78 -21.29 1.10 5.09
N LEU A 79 -20.65 0.58 4.06
CA LEU A 79 -20.52 -0.85 3.82
C LEU A 79 -19.06 -1.24 4.07
N ASN A 80 -18.84 -2.00 5.14
CA ASN A 80 -17.52 -2.38 5.65
C ASN A 80 -17.18 -3.80 5.23
N PHE A 81 -15.95 -3.98 4.77
CA PHE A 81 -15.43 -5.25 4.28
C PHE A 81 -14.26 -5.72 5.14
N PHE A 82 -14.31 -6.97 5.56
CA PHE A 82 -13.27 -7.62 6.36
C PHE A 82 -12.57 -8.67 5.52
N THR A 83 -11.28 -8.52 5.32
CA THR A 83 -10.47 -9.49 4.58
C THR A 83 -10.34 -10.81 5.38
N ASP A 84 -10.29 -11.91 4.67
CA ASP A 84 -9.87 -13.17 5.27
C ASP A 84 -8.36 -13.13 5.49
N LYS A 85 -7.96 -12.97 6.75
CA LYS A 85 -6.56 -12.89 7.15
C LYS A 85 -5.74 -14.12 6.78
N SER A 86 -6.38 -15.30 6.77
CA SER A 86 -5.72 -16.55 6.39
C SER A 86 -5.45 -16.60 4.89
N ALA A 87 -6.43 -16.21 4.08
CA ALA A 87 -6.28 -16.11 2.62
C ALA A 87 -5.25 -15.03 2.25
N PHE A 88 -5.30 -13.89 2.93
CA PHE A 88 -4.33 -12.81 2.76
C PHE A 88 -2.90 -13.26 3.08
N ALA A 89 -2.68 -13.85 4.25
CA ALA A 89 -1.36 -14.33 4.67
C ALA A 89 -0.82 -15.37 3.68
N ARG A 90 -1.65 -16.32 3.24
CA ARG A 90 -1.28 -17.34 2.26
C ARG A 90 -0.85 -16.71 0.94
N THR A 91 -1.62 -15.76 0.43
CA THR A 91 -1.30 -15.04 -0.82
C THR A 91 0.02 -14.29 -0.72
N VAL A 92 0.25 -13.57 0.40
CA VAL A 92 1.50 -12.84 0.61
C VAL A 92 2.69 -13.80 0.69
N ILE A 93 2.59 -14.87 1.48
CA ILE A 93 3.67 -15.86 1.61
C ILE A 93 3.98 -16.52 0.27
N GLN A 94 2.96 -16.94 -0.47
CA GLN A 94 3.15 -17.53 -1.80
C GLN A 94 3.85 -16.55 -2.75
N ARG A 95 3.49 -15.28 -2.70
CA ARG A 95 4.10 -14.25 -3.52
C ARG A 95 5.56 -14.01 -3.13
N VAL A 96 5.86 -13.91 -1.84
CA VAL A 96 7.24 -13.79 -1.33
C VAL A 96 8.10 -14.97 -1.82
N LEU A 97 7.58 -16.19 -1.70
CA LEU A 97 8.31 -17.39 -2.12
C LEU A 97 8.50 -17.48 -3.64
N SER A 98 7.52 -17.02 -4.42
CA SER A 98 7.60 -17.07 -5.89
C SER A 98 8.46 -15.97 -6.49
N GLU A 99 8.44 -14.77 -5.93
CA GLU A 99 9.22 -13.62 -6.40
C GLU A 99 10.65 -13.60 -5.82
N GLY A 100 10.89 -14.29 -4.69
CA GLY A 100 12.20 -14.38 -4.04
C GLY A 100 12.81 -13.00 -3.81
N ASP A 101 14.04 -12.81 -4.26
CA ASP A 101 14.77 -11.53 -4.12
C ASP A 101 14.11 -10.36 -4.88
N GLY A 102 13.19 -10.65 -5.80
CA GLY A 102 12.42 -9.63 -6.52
C GLY A 102 11.17 -9.12 -5.78
N TYR A 103 10.83 -9.71 -4.62
CA TYR A 103 9.64 -9.30 -3.88
C TYR A 103 9.73 -7.85 -3.42
N GLY A 104 8.70 -7.08 -3.71
CA GLY A 104 8.65 -5.65 -3.38
C GLY A 104 9.39 -4.74 -4.37
N ALA A 105 9.98 -5.28 -5.43
CA ALA A 105 10.57 -4.48 -6.49
C ALA A 105 9.49 -3.70 -7.25
N SER A 106 9.83 -2.47 -7.65
CA SER A 106 8.96 -1.57 -8.40
C SER A 106 9.70 -0.96 -9.58
N THR A 107 8.97 -0.65 -10.63
CA THR A 107 9.50 0.08 -11.80
C THR A 107 9.25 1.59 -11.72
N GLU A 108 8.64 2.09 -10.67
CA GLU A 108 8.31 3.51 -10.49
C GLU A 108 9.55 4.41 -10.46
N GLY A 109 10.69 3.87 -9.99
CA GLY A 109 11.99 4.54 -9.99
C GLY A 109 12.75 4.47 -11.30
N SER A 110 12.23 3.80 -12.33
CA SER A 110 12.93 3.62 -13.60
C SER A 110 13.22 4.96 -14.27
N GLY A 111 14.47 5.17 -14.67
CA GLY A 111 14.93 6.41 -15.28
C GLY A 111 15.22 7.55 -14.31
N LYS A 112 15.07 7.34 -13.00
CA LYS A 112 15.45 8.31 -11.98
C LYS A 112 16.84 8.00 -11.43
N ASN A 113 17.65 9.04 -11.27
CA ASN A 113 18.94 8.96 -10.61
C ASN A 113 18.80 9.54 -9.20
N ILE A 114 19.18 8.75 -8.19
CA ILE A 114 19.17 9.17 -6.80
C ILE A 114 20.60 9.15 -6.31
N CYS A 115 21.09 10.30 -5.86
CA CYS A 115 22.40 10.42 -5.23
C CYS A 115 22.23 10.37 -3.72
N LEU A 116 22.95 9.44 -3.09
CA LEU A 116 22.96 9.29 -1.62
C LEU A 116 24.37 9.56 -1.12
N ASP A 117 24.51 10.50 -0.22
CA ASP A 117 25.74 10.77 0.52
C ASP A 117 25.52 10.32 1.96
N TYR A 118 26.29 9.33 2.39
CA TYR A 118 26.24 8.81 3.75
C TYR A 118 27.64 8.47 4.25
N SER A 119 27.73 8.32 5.58
CA SER A 119 29.01 8.01 6.24
C SER A 119 30.01 9.18 6.34
N SER A 120 29.52 10.41 6.29
CA SER A 120 30.35 11.63 6.53
C SER A 120 30.61 11.82 8.03
N ILE A 121 31.36 10.91 8.65
CA ILE A 121 31.64 11.00 10.09
C ILE A 121 32.79 11.98 10.33
N ASN A 122 32.60 12.92 11.25
CA ASN A 122 33.68 13.80 11.71
C ASN A 122 34.64 13.01 12.61
N ILE A 123 35.83 12.71 12.11
CA ILE A 123 36.85 11.92 12.80
C ILE A 123 37.34 12.60 14.10
N ALA A 124 37.20 13.92 14.20
CA ALA A 124 37.64 14.71 15.36
C ALA A 124 36.68 14.67 16.56
N LYS A 125 35.53 14.00 16.44
CA LYS A 125 34.52 13.92 17.51
C LYS A 125 34.31 12.49 17.98
N PRO A 126 34.10 12.27 19.29
CA PRO A 126 33.74 10.95 19.79
C PRO A 126 32.41 10.48 19.18
N PHE A 127 32.28 9.17 18.98
CA PHE A 127 31.07 8.55 18.43
C PHE A 127 29.87 8.86 19.32
N GLY A 128 28.80 9.37 18.75
CA GLY A 128 27.58 9.76 19.45
C GLY A 128 26.31 9.34 18.72
N ILE A 129 25.15 9.61 19.33
CA ILE A 129 23.83 9.18 18.84
C ILE A 129 23.53 9.71 17.43
N HIS A 130 24.08 10.84 17.04
CA HIS A 130 23.93 11.42 15.70
C HIS A 130 24.56 10.58 14.59
N HIS A 131 25.43 9.62 14.92
CA HIS A 131 25.99 8.67 13.94
C HIS A 131 24.98 7.56 13.56
N ILE A 132 23.89 7.41 14.32
CA ILE A 132 22.81 6.44 14.01
C ILE A 132 22.12 6.81 12.69
N THR A 133 22.10 8.08 12.30
CA THR A 133 21.55 8.52 11.02
C THR A 133 22.19 7.82 9.82
N THR A 134 23.51 7.55 9.90
CA THR A 134 24.24 6.83 8.88
C THR A 134 23.65 5.44 8.58
N PHE A 135 23.21 4.72 9.60
CA PHE A 135 22.55 3.42 9.41
C PHE A 135 21.18 3.56 8.75
N SER A 136 20.42 4.61 9.08
CA SER A 136 19.15 4.92 8.45
C SER A 136 19.34 5.24 6.97
N GLU A 137 20.40 5.95 6.62
CA GLU A 137 20.75 6.31 5.24
C GLU A 137 21.14 5.08 4.41
N ILE A 138 21.95 4.18 4.98
CA ILE A 138 22.31 2.90 4.34
C ILE A 138 21.05 2.06 4.08
N ARG A 139 20.17 1.94 5.07
CA ARG A 139 18.91 1.21 4.92
C ARG A 139 18.01 1.83 3.86
N SER A 140 17.93 3.16 3.80
CA SER A 140 17.19 3.88 2.76
C SER A 140 17.79 3.61 1.38
N GLY A 141 19.11 3.56 1.26
CA GLY A 141 19.81 3.21 0.03
C GLY A 141 19.44 1.82 -0.47
N VAL A 142 19.42 0.81 0.40
CA VAL A 142 19.00 -0.55 0.05
C VAL A 142 17.53 -0.57 -0.39
N SER A 143 16.64 0.12 0.33
CA SER A 143 15.22 0.20 -0.04
C SER A 143 15.01 0.89 -1.38
N LEU A 144 15.75 1.97 -1.66
CA LEU A 144 15.70 2.67 -2.94
C LEU A 144 16.28 1.81 -4.08
N THR A 145 17.29 0.98 -3.80
CA THR A 145 17.81 0.01 -4.77
C THR A 145 16.72 -0.97 -5.17
N ILE A 146 16.00 -1.55 -4.24
CA ILE A 146 14.89 -2.48 -4.49
C ILE A 146 13.76 -1.78 -5.25
N TRP A 147 13.42 -0.55 -4.86
CA TRP A 147 12.37 0.24 -5.52
C TRP A 147 12.75 0.64 -6.95
N ALA A 148 14.03 0.90 -7.21
CA ALA A 148 14.55 1.33 -8.51
C ALA A 148 15.14 0.18 -9.35
N THR A 149 15.03 -1.07 -8.91
CA THR A 149 15.65 -2.22 -9.57
C THR A 149 15.06 -2.49 -10.94
N ARG A 150 15.50 -1.71 -11.89
CA ARG A 150 15.75 -2.17 -13.27
C ARG A 150 16.72 -1.23 -13.98
N PRO A 151 17.35 -1.62 -15.08
CA PRO A 151 18.74 -1.31 -15.46
C PRO A 151 19.03 0.14 -15.85
N SER A 152 18.19 1.08 -15.54
CA SER A 152 18.41 2.51 -15.81
C SER A 152 18.51 3.40 -14.56
N ALA A 153 18.32 2.86 -13.35
CA ALA A 153 18.52 3.65 -12.15
C ALA A 153 19.89 3.37 -11.55
N SER A 154 20.80 4.32 -11.65
CA SER A 154 22.08 4.27 -10.95
C SER A 154 21.93 4.91 -9.57
N ILE A 155 22.19 4.13 -8.52
CA ILE A 155 22.39 4.67 -7.18
C ILE A 155 23.88 4.84 -7.03
N THR A 156 24.35 6.08 -6.98
CA THR A 156 25.76 6.38 -6.73
C THR A 156 25.90 6.73 -5.26
N SER A 157 26.58 5.85 -4.51
CA SER A 157 27.03 6.18 -3.16
C SER A 157 28.39 6.86 -3.25
N VAL A 158 28.47 8.09 -2.79
CA VAL A 158 29.75 8.79 -2.66
C VAL A 158 30.22 8.66 -1.22
N ILE A 159 31.22 7.82 -0.98
CA ILE A 159 31.94 7.83 0.29
C ILE A 159 32.90 8.98 0.18
N GLY A 160 32.60 10.08 0.83
CA GLY A 160 33.48 11.23 0.87
C GLY A 160 34.71 10.96 1.74
N GLU A 161 35.80 10.46 1.18
CA GLU A 161 37.12 10.66 1.78
C GLU A 161 37.49 12.13 1.67
N ARG A 162 37.24 12.91 2.71
CA ARG A 162 37.97 14.15 2.88
C ARG A 162 39.39 13.82 3.31
N SER A 163 40.28 13.72 2.35
CA SER A 163 41.70 13.86 2.64
C SER A 163 41.90 15.23 3.29
N SER A 164 42.33 15.21 4.54
CA SER A 164 42.85 16.39 5.22
C SER A 164 44.18 16.79 4.55
N GLU A 165 44.10 17.69 3.59
CA GLU A 165 45.29 18.46 3.23
C GLU A 165 45.39 19.62 4.24
N LYS A 166 46.60 19.72 4.79
CA LYS A 166 47.07 20.68 5.79
C LYS A 166 47.04 22.11 5.29
#